data_c8e5a69e49a112a607acf916e679581f
#
_entry.id   c8e5a69e49a112a607acf916e679581f
#
_cell.length_a   1.000
_cell.length_b   1.000
_cell.length_c   1.000
_cell.angle_alpha   90.00
_cell.angle_beta   90.00
_cell.angle_gamma   90.00
#
_symmetry.space_group_name_H-M   'P 1'
#
loop_
_entity.id
_entity.type
_entity.pdbx_description
1 polymer ?
#
loop_
_entity_poly.entity_id
_entity_poly.type
_entity_poly.pdbx_seq_one_letter_code
_entity_poly.pdbx_strand_id
1 'polypeptide(L)'
;MAFSEKLKVSVGTTGEMHRRNAPALVNIAYNKTLTWAHDGITTLERQILLPMFGESPVELGITGHEAEVLARFNNPAYQKLFKRAFEDQALSFELIVKALASYVRSLISLNSPFDRYAYHGDDNAISASAIRGMNLFFSERLECHHCHGGFNFTQSTGHEQQLIDRRPFHNTGLYNVNNSNSYPNGDIGLAEISTLPKDNGRFRAPTLRNIQSSAPYMHDGSVATLSEVIDIYAAGGRNVEHGQYQGDGRVNVLKSQFIKGFVLTAEEKQDLLEFLNTLTDEEFLTTEKHRL
;
A
#
# COMPACT_ATOMS: atom_id res chain seq x y z
N MET A 1 -12.46 9.73 2.21
CA MET A 1 -11.78 8.66 3.01
C MET A 1 -10.84 7.93 2.07
N ALA A 2 -9.56 7.77 2.43
CA ALA A 2 -8.55 7.17 1.52
C ALA A 2 -8.61 5.63 1.45
N PHE A 3 -9.59 5.00 2.11
CA PHE A 3 -9.64 3.54 2.29
C PHE A 3 -8.32 2.96 2.82
N SER A 4 -7.68 3.70 3.70
CA SER A 4 -6.56 3.32 4.55
C SER A 4 -6.89 3.72 5.99
N GLU A 5 -6.15 3.18 6.93
CA GLU A 5 -6.31 3.50 8.35
C GLU A 5 -5.37 4.64 8.75
N LYS A 6 -5.82 5.51 9.69
CA LYS A 6 -4.99 6.61 10.22
C LYS A 6 -4.12 6.18 11.42
N LEU A 7 -4.28 4.97 11.90
CA LEU A 7 -3.46 4.43 12.97
C LEU A 7 -2.10 3.98 12.42
N LYS A 8 -1.09 4.01 13.28
CA LYS A 8 0.24 3.49 12.94
C LYS A 8 0.16 2.04 12.48
N VAL A 9 -0.61 1.22 13.20
CA VAL A 9 -0.94 -0.16 12.89
C VAL A 9 -2.37 -0.43 13.30
N SER A 10 -3.04 -1.35 12.60
CA SER A 10 -4.40 -1.75 12.92
C SER A 10 -4.51 -2.46 14.26
N VAL A 11 -5.68 -2.39 14.88
CA VAL A 11 -6.02 -3.11 16.12
C VAL A 11 -7.13 -4.10 15.82
N GLY A 12 -6.91 -5.35 16.12
CA GLY A 12 -7.89 -6.41 15.93
C GLY A 12 -9.02 -6.40 16.95
N THR A 13 -10.01 -7.27 16.75
CA THR A 13 -11.21 -7.38 17.63
C THR A 13 -10.89 -7.77 19.06
N THR A 14 -9.75 -8.42 19.29
CA THR A 14 -9.24 -8.79 20.63
C THR A 14 -8.43 -7.69 21.31
N GLY A 15 -8.17 -6.57 20.63
CA GLY A 15 -7.28 -5.51 21.08
C GLY A 15 -5.80 -5.74 20.75
N GLU A 16 -5.46 -6.83 20.07
CA GLU A 16 -4.10 -7.08 19.60
C GLU A 16 -3.74 -6.14 18.45
N MET A 17 -2.51 -5.64 18.49
CA MET A 17 -2.00 -4.73 17.46
C MET A 17 -1.34 -5.51 16.33
N HIS A 18 -1.62 -5.09 15.11
CA HIS A 18 -0.87 -5.53 13.94
C HIS A 18 0.56 -4.99 13.97
N ARG A 19 1.46 -5.67 13.29
CA ARG A 19 2.86 -5.21 13.12
C ARG A 19 3.06 -4.28 11.94
N ARG A 20 2.10 -4.25 11.00
CA ARG A 20 2.17 -3.45 9.77
C ARG A 20 1.00 -2.49 9.67
N ASN A 21 1.25 -1.36 9.02
CA ASN A 21 0.24 -0.39 8.65
C ASN A 21 -0.70 -0.97 7.58
N ALA A 22 -1.97 -0.56 7.59
CA ALA A 22 -2.95 -0.98 6.58
C ALA A 22 -2.70 -0.26 5.24
N PRO A 23 -2.39 -0.99 4.15
CA PRO A 23 -2.24 -0.36 2.84
C PRO A 23 -3.58 0.14 2.30
N ALA A 24 -3.56 1.22 1.52
CA ALA A 24 -4.76 1.73 0.87
C ALA A 24 -5.36 0.70 -0.10
N LEU A 25 -6.70 0.62 -0.13
CA LEU A 25 -7.44 -0.27 -1.02
C LEU A 25 -7.70 0.32 -2.42
N VAL A 26 -7.35 1.59 -2.63
CA VAL A 26 -7.59 2.28 -3.90
C VAL A 26 -6.83 1.60 -5.05
N ASN A 27 -7.50 1.40 -6.17
CA ASN A 27 -6.95 0.81 -7.40
C ASN A 27 -6.32 -0.59 -7.21
N ILE A 28 -6.62 -1.27 -6.11
CA ILE A 28 -6.06 -2.59 -5.83
C ILE A 28 -6.45 -3.64 -6.87
N ALA A 29 -7.54 -3.41 -7.62
CA ALA A 29 -8.00 -4.26 -8.71
C ALA A 29 -6.93 -4.50 -9.79
N TYR A 30 -5.99 -3.56 -9.95
CA TYR A 30 -4.92 -3.64 -10.96
C TYR A 30 -3.65 -4.34 -10.46
N ASN A 31 -3.58 -4.69 -9.17
CA ASN A 31 -2.37 -5.26 -8.59
C ASN A 31 -2.33 -6.78 -8.69
N LYS A 32 -1.17 -7.32 -9.06
CA LYS A 32 -0.87 -8.76 -9.04
C LYS A 32 -0.46 -9.26 -7.65
N THR A 33 0.02 -8.36 -6.77
CA THR A 33 0.40 -8.66 -5.39
C THR A 33 -0.29 -7.69 -4.45
N LEU A 34 -0.86 -8.17 -3.37
CA LEU A 34 -1.85 -7.43 -2.57
C LEU A 34 -1.36 -7.05 -1.18
N THR A 35 -0.55 -7.88 -0.52
CA THR A 35 -0.03 -7.62 0.82
C THR A 35 1.28 -6.85 0.79
N TRP A 36 1.77 -6.44 1.98
CA TRP A 36 3.08 -5.81 2.13
C TRP A 36 4.25 -6.73 1.76
N ALA A 37 4.18 -8.02 2.11
CA ALA A 37 5.33 -8.92 1.99
C ALA A 37 4.91 -10.38 1.79
N HIS A 38 4.08 -10.63 0.77
CA HIS A 38 3.68 -11.99 0.40
C HIS A 38 3.45 -12.05 -1.12
N ASP A 39 4.23 -12.83 -1.83
CA ASP A 39 4.17 -12.95 -3.29
C ASP A 39 3.11 -13.95 -3.79
N GLY A 40 2.61 -14.83 -2.93
CA GLY A 40 1.59 -15.84 -3.27
C GLY A 40 0.13 -15.38 -3.11
N ILE A 41 -0.14 -14.19 -2.56
CA ILE A 41 -1.49 -13.64 -2.45
C ILE A 41 -1.79 -12.73 -3.64
N THR A 42 -2.43 -13.28 -4.65
CA THR A 42 -2.65 -12.63 -5.95
C THR A 42 -4.11 -12.34 -6.28
N THR A 43 -5.05 -12.78 -5.45
CA THR A 43 -6.49 -12.50 -5.63
C THR A 43 -7.06 -11.84 -4.38
N LEU A 44 -8.01 -10.93 -4.58
CA LEU A 44 -8.70 -10.24 -3.48
C LEU A 44 -9.48 -11.23 -2.61
N GLU A 45 -10.05 -12.25 -3.21
CA GLU A 45 -10.78 -13.29 -2.49
C GLU A 45 -9.89 -14.01 -1.47
N ARG A 46 -8.64 -14.35 -1.82
CA ARG A 46 -7.68 -14.93 -0.88
C ARG A 46 -7.21 -13.90 0.14
N GLN A 47 -6.99 -12.65 -0.28
CA GLN A 47 -6.58 -11.57 0.62
C GLN A 47 -7.62 -11.31 1.71
N ILE A 48 -8.91 -11.26 1.35
CA ILE A 48 -10.02 -10.98 2.28
C ILE A 48 -10.13 -12.06 3.36
N LEU A 49 -9.80 -13.31 3.04
CA LEU A 49 -9.82 -14.39 4.03
C LEU A 49 -8.77 -14.21 5.15
N LEU A 50 -7.66 -13.50 4.88
CA LEU A 50 -6.61 -13.28 5.90
C LEU A 50 -7.14 -12.49 7.11
N PRO A 51 -7.74 -11.29 6.96
CA PRO A 51 -8.30 -10.57 8.09
C PRO A 51 -9.53 -11.27 8.69
N MET A 52 -10.28 -12.07 7.92
CA MET A 52 -11.44 -12.78 8.41
C MET A 52 -11.06 -13.90 9.40
N PHE A 53 -10.06 -14.71 9.03
CA PHE A 53 -9.71 -15.96 9.70
C PHE A 53 -8.30 -15.98 10.29
N GLY A 54 -7.57 -14.88 10.22
CA GLY A 54 -6.25 -14.75 10.84
C GLY A 54 -6.34 -14.79 12.36
N GLU A 55 -5.44 -15.56 12.99
CA GLU A 55 -5.42 -15.76 14.44
C GLU A 55 -4.16 -15.19 15.11
N SER A 56 -3.27 -14.59 14.34
CA SER A 56 -2.01 -14.06 14.90
C SER A 56 -1.51 -12.83 14.11
N PRO A 57 -1.94 -11.63 14.49
CA PRO A 57 -2.99 -11.30 15.47
C PRO A 57 -4.39 -11.62 14.94
N VAL A 58 -5.36 -11.71 15.83
CA VAL A 58 -6.79 -11.83 15.47
C VAL A 58 -7.29 -10.49 14.96
N GLU A 59 -7.66 -10.41 13.65
CA GLU A 59 -8.22 -9.18 13.08
C GLU A 59 -9.73 -9.10 13.28
N LEU A 60 -10.50 -9.86 12.51
CA LEU A 60 -11.97 -9.83 12.56
C LEU A 60 -12.57 -10.92 13.46
N GLY A 61 -11.80 -11.93 13.87
CA GLY A 61 -12.20 -12.96 14.82
C GLY A 61 -13.37 -13.83 14.36
N ILE A 62 -13.40 -14.20 13.08
CA ILE A 62 -14.50 -15.02 12.54
C ILE A 62 -14.31 -16.51 12.85
N THR A 63 -13.08 -16.97 13.03
CA THR A 63 -12.80 -18.37 13.36
C THR A 63 -13.59 -18.83 14.59
N GLY A 64 -14.37 -19.88 14.44
CA GLY A 64 -15.28 -20.40 15.47
C GLY A 64 -16.63 -19.67 15.59
N HIS A 65 -16.85 -18.59 14.83
CA HIS A 65 -18.08 -17.79 14.79
C HIS A 65 -18.78 -17.80 13.43
N GLU A 66 -18.38 -18.72 12.54
CA GLU A 66 -18.84 -18.77 11.14
C GLU A 66 -20.36 -18.85 11.04
N ALA A 67 -21.00 -19.71 11.84
CA ALA A 67 -22.44 -19.87 11.83
C ALA A 67 -23.17 -18.60 12.28
N GLU A 68 -22.63 -17.87 13.27
CA GLU A 68 -23.18 -16.61 13.76
C GLU A 68 -23.09 -15.53 12.68
N VAL A 69 -21.94 -15.41 12.01
CA VAL A 69 -21.74 -14.44 10.91
C VAL A 69 -22.72 -14.72 9.78
N LEU A 70 -22.85 -15.95 9.32
CA LEU A 70 -23.83 -16.32 8.27
C LEU A 70 -25.27 -16.00 8.71
N ALA A 71 -25.63 -16.25 9.97
CA ALA A 71 -26.95 -15.93 10.50
C ALA A 71 -27.27 -14.43 10.44
N ARG A 72 -26.28 -13.53 10.64
CA ARG A 72 -26.45 -12.07 10.54
C ARG A 72 -26.83 -11.64 9.11
N PHE A 73 -26.34 -12.33 8.09
CA PHE A 73 -26.72 -12.08 6.69
C PHE A 73 -28.04 -12.75 6.30
N ASN A 74 -28.58 -13.64 7.11
CA ASN A 74 -29.82 -14.36 6.83
C ASN A 74 -31.07 -13.52 7.20
N ASN A 75 -31.16 -12.31 6.67
CA ASN A 75 -32.32 -11.43 6.83
C ASN A 75 -32.86 -11.00 5.45
N PRO A 76 -34.14 -10.56 5.34
CA PRO A 76 -34.78 -10.30 4.05
C PRO A 76 -34.04 -9.29 3.17
N ALA A 77 -33.37 -8.29 3.75
CA ALA A 77 -32.65 -7.27 3.00
C ALA A 77 -31.42 -7.87 2.29
N TYR A 78 -30.57 -8.59 3.05
CA TYR A 78 -29.41 -9.27 2.48
C TYR A 78 -29.81 -10.41 1.53
N GLN A 79 -30.83 -11.22 1.87
CA GLN A 79 -31.32 -12.28 1.00
C GLN A 79 -31.71 -11.73 -0.39
N LYS A 80 -32.45 -10.60 -0.43
CA LYS A 80 -32.81 -9.94 -1.68
C LYS A 80 -31.59 -9.49 -2.47
N LEU A 81 -30.58 -8.92 -1.81
CA LEU A 81 -29.34 -8.45 -2.47
C LEU A 81 -28.51 -9.64 -3.00
N PHE A 82 -28.32 -10.68 -2.20
CA PHE A 82 -27.57 -11.87 -2.62
C PHE A 82 -28.27 -12.60 -3.76
N LYS A 83 -29.61 -12.75 -3.72
CA LYS A 83 -30.37 -13.34 -4.83
C LYS A 83 -30.19 -12.56 -6.12
N ARG A 84 -30.16 -11.24 -6.06
CA ARG A 84 -29.93 -10.39 -7.26
C ARG A 84 -28.51 -10.50 -7.79
N ALA A 85 -27.52 -10.69 -6.94
CA ALA A 85 -26.11 -10.72 -7.33
C ALA A 85 -25.63 -12.13 -7.74
N PHE A 86 -26.19 -13.17 -7.14
CA PHE A 86 -25.69 -14.54 -7.26
C PHE A 86 -26.80 -15.55 -7.61
N GLU A 87 -27.95 -15.06 -8.05
CA GLU A 87 -29.12 -15.89 -8.41
C GLU A 87 -29.61 -16.75 -7.23
N ASP A 88 -29.88 -18.04 -7.46
CA ASP A 88 -30.44 -18.94 -6.43
C ASP A 88 -29.35 -19.70 -5.64
N GLN A 89 -28.10 -19.20 -5.59
CA GLN A 89 -27.06 -19.81 -4.78
C GLN A 89 -27.34 -19.59 -3.29
N ALA A 90 -27.10 -20.63 -2.48
CA ALA A 90 -27.23 -20.55 -1.02
C ALA A 90 -26.14 -19.61 -0.45
N LEU A 91 -26.53 -18.78 0.53
CA LEU A 91 -25.61 -17.88 1.22
C LEU A 91 -24.44 -18.68 1.82
N SER A 92 -23.22 -18.23 1.52
CA SER A 92 -21.98 -18.84 1.98
C SER A 92 -20.89 -17.77 2.18
N PHE A 93 -19.81 -18.12 2.90
CA PHE A 93 -18.64 -17.25 2.99
C PHE A 93 -18.03 -16.94 1.64
N GLU A 94 -18.05 -17.89 0.71
CA GLU A 94 -17.57 -17.68 -0.65
C GLU A 94 -18.32 -16.51 -1.33
N LEU A 95 -19.64 -16.46 -1.20
CA LEU A 95 -20.44 -15.36 -1.78
C LEU A 95 -20.21 -14.03 -1.06
N ILE A 96 -20.05 -14.05 0.27
CA ILE A 96 -19.69 -12.86 1.06
C ILE A 96 -18.34 -12.31 0.58
N VAL A 97 -17.34 -13.17 0.47
CA VAL A 97 -15.99 -12.80 -0.02
C VAL A 97 -16.03 -12.27 -1.43
N LYS A 98 -16.79 -12.88 -2.35
CA LYS A 98 -16.98 -12.38 -3.72
C LYS A 98 -17.65 -11.00 -3.76
N ALA A 99 -18.64 -10.77 -2.89
CA ALA A 99 -19.29 -9.46 -2.79
C ALA A 99 -18.31 -8.39 -2.29
N LEU A 100 -17.55 -8.67 -1.23
CA LEU A 100 -16.52 -7.78 -0.71
C LEU A 100 -15.43 -7.51 -1.74
N ALA A 101 -14.94 -8.55 -2.41
CA ALA A 101 -13.92 -8.41 -3.44
C ALA A 101 -14.42 -7.56 -4.63
N SER A 102 -15.69 -7.70 -5.02
CA SER A 102 -16.32 -6.88 -6.06
C SER A 102 -16.40 -5.41 -5.62
N TYR A 103 -16.78 -5.14 -4.38
CA TYR A 103 -16.78 -3.79 -3.84
C TYR A 103 -15.37 -3.18 -3.84
N VAL A 104 -14.38 -3.90 -3.31
CA VAL A 104 -12.99 -3.42 -3.28
C VAL A 104 -12.45 -3.16 -4.69
N ARG A 105 -12.78 -4.01 -5.67
CA ARG A 105 -12.45 -3.75 -7.09
C ARG A 105 -13.09 -2.50 -7.66
N SER A 106 -14.21 -2.05 -7.12
CA SER A 106 -14.90 -0.83 -7.58
C SER A 106 -14.27 0.46 -7.04
N LEU A 107 -13.31 0.38 -6.12
CA LEU A 107 -12.60 1.52 -5.55
C LEU A 107 -11.54 2.04 -6.53
N ILE A 108 -12.02 2.69 -7.59
CA ILE A 108 -11.18 3.21 -8.68
C ILE A 108 -11.04 4.71 -8.56
N SER A 109 -9.80 5.20 -8.48
CA SER A 109 -9.40 6.59 -8.36
C SER A 109 -8.44 6.94 -9.49
N LEU A 110 -8.97 7.58 -10.53
CA LEU A 110 -8.25 7.93 -11.77
C LEU A 110 -8.65 9.32 -12.30
N ASN A 111 -9.10 10.24 -11.40
CA ASN A 111 -9.48 11.61 -11.76
C ASN A 111 -8.75 12.66 -10.89
N SER A 112 -7.52 12.35 -10.49
CA SER A 112 -6.67 13.33 -9.78
C SER A 112 -6.25 14.49 -10.70
N PRO A 113 -5.75 15.62 -10.16
CA PRO A 113 -5.14 16.67 -11.00
C PRO A 113 -4.06 16.13 -11.94
N PHE A 114 -3.23 15.21 -11.48
CA PHE A 114 -2.24 14.54 -12.34
C PHE A 114 -2.91 13.78 -13.51
N ASP A 115 -4.01 13.07 -13.29
CA ASP A 115 -4.68 12.33 -14.36
C ASP A 115 -5.23 13.27 -15.41
N ARG A 116 -5.84 14.37 -15.01
CA ARG A 116 -6.34 15.38 -15.94
C ARG A 116 -5.22 15.98 -16.78
N TYR A 117 -4.08 16.27 -16.16
CA TYR A 117 -2.91 16.75 -16.86
C TYR A 117 -2.34 15.71 -17.83
N ALA A 118 -2.05 14.50 -17.34
CA ALA A 118 -1.28 13.51 -18.08
C ALA A 118 -2.11 12.75 -19.14
N TYR A 119 -3.43 12.60 -18.94
CA TYR A 119 -4.25 11.73 -19.77
C TYR A 119 -5.47 12.41 -20.40
N HIS A 120 -5.91 13.56 -19.87
CA HIS A 120 -7.12 14.22 -20.35
C HIS A 120 -6.85 15.55 -21.06
N GLY A 121 -5.58 15.96 -21.19
CA GLY A 121 -5.17 17.15 -21.94
C GLY A 121 -5.46 18.48 -21.24
N ASP A 122 -5.62 18.48 -19.91
CA ASP A 122 -5.79 19.69 -19.12
C ASP A 122 -4.41 20.20 -18.64
N ASP A 123 -3.75 20.99 -19.46
CA ASP A 123 -2.41 21.56 -19.18
C ASP A 123 -2.38 22.44 -17.93
N ASN A 124 -3.54 22.91 -17.44
CA ASN A 124 -3.65 23.77 -16.27
C ASN A 124 -4.03 22.99 -14.98
N ALA A 125 -4.21 21.67 -15.05
CA ALA A 125 -4.63 20.86 -13.91
C ALA A 125 -3.61 20.80 -12.78
N ILE A 126 -2.31 21.02 -13.09
CA ILE A 126 -1.22 21.04 -12.10
C ILE A 126 -0.35 22.29 -12.24
N SER A 127 0.24 22.72 -11.14
CA SER A 127 1.09 23.91 -11.08
C SER A 127 2.45 23.69 -11.75
N ALA A 128 3.14 24.78 -12.11
CA ALA A 128 4.52 24.72 -12.59
C ALA A 128 5.48 24.06 -11.56
N SER A 129 5.25 24.27 -10.26
CA SER A 129 5.97 23.59 -9.18
C SER A 129 5.74 22.07 -9.24
N ALA A 130 4.50 21.63 -9.38
CA ALA A 130 4.18 20.20 -9.51
C ALA A 130 4.80 19.57 -10.77
N ILE A 131 4.87 20.32 -11.90
CA ILE A 131 5.56 19.85 -13.12
C ILE A 131 7.06 19.67 -12.87
N ARG A 132 7.73 20.61 -12.16
CA ARG A 132 9.13 20.41 -11.77
C ARG A 132 9.31 19.22 -10.85
N GLY A 133 8.42 19.04 -9.87
CA GLY A 133 8.39 17.88 -8.97
C GLY A 133 8.18 16.57 -9.71
N MET A 134 7.28 16.54 -10.70
CA MET A 134 7.06 15.39 -11.59
C MET A 134 8.33 15.01 -12.34
N ASN A 135 9.03 16.00 -12.92
CA ASN A 135 10.28 15.77 -13.64
C ASN A 135 11.38 15.22 -12.71
N LEU A 136 11.43 15.70 -11.48
CA LEU A 136 12.31 15.14 -10.44
C LEU A 136 11.96 13.69 -10.12
N PHE A 137 10.70 13.38 -9.89
CA PHE A 137 10.21 12.04 -9.54
C PHE A 137 10.55 11.00 -10.61
N PHE A 138 10.45 11.37 -11.89
CA PHE A 138 10.76 10.50 -13.04
C PHE A 138 12.22 10.55 -13.48
N SER A 139 13.09 11.30 -12.78
CA SER A 139 14.52 11.42 -13.13
C SER A 139 15.33 10.25 -12.57
N GLU A 140 16.45 9.95 -13.26
CA GLU A 140 17.48 9.02 -12.79
C GLU A 140 18.26 9.56 -11.56
N ARG A 141 18.06 10.84 -11.20
CA ARG A 141 18.64 11.42 -9.99
C ARG A 141 17.92 10.93 -8.73
N LEU A 142 16.58 10.84 -8.77
CA LEU A 142 15.77 10.44 -7.63
C LEU A 142 15.35 8.97 -7.66
N GLU A 143 15.30 8.35 -8.83
CA GLU A 143 15.01 6.90 -9.02
C GLU A 143 13.62 6.45 -8.52
N CYS A 144 12.70 7.39 -8.20
CA CYS A 144 11.40 7.07 -7.59
C CYS A 144 10.53 6.19 -8.49
N HIS A 145 10.56 6.44 -9.79
CA HIS A 145 9.76 5.76 -10.80
C HIS A 145 10.12 4.27 -10.98
N HIS A 146 11.30 3.85 -10.57
CA HIS A 146 11.69 2.43 -10.63
C HIS A 146 10.85 1.53 -9.73
N CYS A 147 10.34 2.07 -8.62
CA CYS A 147 9.43 1.35 -7.70
C CYS A 147 7.99 1.84 -7.81
N HIS A 148 7.79 3.11 -8.14
CA HIS A 148 6.51 3.79 -8.18
C HIS A 148 6.16 4.31 -9.58
N GLY A 149 6.48 3.55 -10.62
CA GLY A 149 6.13 3.89 -12.01
C GLY A 149 4.74 3.43 -12.44
N GLY A 150 4.41 3.78 -13.69
CA GLY A 150 3.14 3.44 -14.32
C GLY A 150 1.95 4.26 -13.81
N PHE A 151 0.78 4.05 -14.40
CA PHE A 151 -0.42 4.84 -14.12
C PHE A 151 -0.88 4.73 -12.65
N ASN A 152 -0.58 3.64 -11.98
CA ASN A 152 -0.98 3.40 -10.59
C ASN A 152 0.15 3.68 -9.58
N PHE A 153 1.26 4.25 -10.03
CA PHE A 153 2.41 4.59 -9.19
C PHE A 153 2.86 3.43 -8.29
N THR A 154 2.91 2.22 -8.83
CA THR A 154 3.40 1.01 -8.17
C THR A 154 3.82 -0.05 -9.18
N GLN A 155 4.89 -0.77 -8.90
CA GLN A 155 5.28 -1.96 -9.68
C GLN A 155 4.38 -3.19 -9.42
N SER A 156 3.45 -3.11 -8.48
CA SER A 156 2.50 -4.21 -8.21
C SER A 156 1.44 -4.34 -9.30
N THR A 157 1.24 -3.30 -10.11
CA THR A 157 0.31 -3.31 -11.24
C THR A 157 0.78 -4.30 -12.29
N GLY A 158 -0.14 -5.14 -12.76
CA GLY A 158 0.12 -6.11 -13.82
C GLY A 158 -0.80 -5.93 -15.02
N HIS A 159 -0.33 -6.36 -16.19
CA HIS A 159 -1.12 -6.41 -17.42
C HIS A 159 -0.74 -7.66 -18.24
N GLU A 160 -1.63 -8.09 -19.13
CA GLU A 160 -1.45 -9.35 -19.88
C GLU A 160 -0.21 -9.36 -20.78
N GLN A 161 0.20 -8.21 -21.29
CA GLN A 161 1.37 -8.07 -22.18
C GLN A 161 2.70 -7.86 -21.41
N GLN A 162 2.71 -8.04 -20.09
CA GLN A 162 3.93 -7.90 -19.30
C GLN A 162 4.86 -9.07 -19.56
N LEU A 163 5.96 -8.83 -20.28
CA LEU A 163 6.96 -9.83 -20.67
C LEU A 163 7.87 -10.27 -19.52
N ILE A 164 8.00 -9.44 -18.48
CA ILE A 164 8.91 -9.69 -17.35
C ILE A 164 8.09 -9.66 -16.07
N ASP A 165 8.13 -10.75 -15.33
CA ASP A 165 7.57 -10.80 -13.97
C ASP A 165 8.54 -10.09 -13.02
N ARG A 166 8.25 -8.80 -12.76
CA ARG A 166 9.01 -8.01 -11.82
C ARG A 166 8.49 -8.27 -10.42
N ARG A 167 9.34 -8.72 -9.52
CA ARG A 167 9.00 -8.79 -8.11
C ARG A 167 8.93 -7.38 -7.52
N PRO A 168 7.78 -6.90 -7.09
CA PRO A 168 7.58 -5.50 -6.65
C PRO A 168 8.01 -5.27 -5.20
N PHE A 169 8.99 -6.02 -4.71
CA PHE A 169 9.43 -6.00 -3.31
C PHE A 169 10.84 -5.42 -3.19
N HIS A 170 10.97 -4.38 -2.37
CA HIS A 170 12.21 -3.63 -2.20
C HIS A 170 12.54 -3.43 -0.73
N ASN A 171 13.82 -3.52 -0.40
CA ASN A 171 14.36 -3.07 0.88
C ASN A 171 14.75 -1.60 0.73
N THR A 172 14.11 -0.72 1.48
CA THR A 172 14.32 0.73 1.42
C THR A 172 15.40 1.24 2.37
N GLY A 173 16.05 0.35 3.11
CA GLY A 173 16.99 0.76 4.14
C GLY A 173 16.31 1.44 5.34
N LEU A 174 15.03 1.11 5.60
CA LEU A 174 14.32 1.66 6.75
C LEU A 174 14.91 1.17 8.08
N TYR A 175 15.48 -0.04 8.08
CA TYR A 175 16.15 -0.65 9.21
C TYR A 175 17.46 -1.36 8.83
N ASN A 176 18.34 -1.46 9.82
CA ASN A 176 19.54 -2.27 9.82
C ASN A 176 19.91 -2.60 11.27
N VAL A 177 19.09 -3.41 11.93
CA VAL A 177 19.15 -3.66 13.37
C VAL A 177 20.54 -4.14 13.77
N ASN A 178 21.17 -3.43 14.70
CA ASN A 178 22.56 -3.67 15.17
C ASN A 178 23.59 -3.72 14.02
N ASN A 179 23.32 -3.06 12.89
CA ASN A 179 24.13 -3.08 11.67
C ASN A 179 24.39 -4.50 11.12
N SER A 180 23.46 -5.42 11.33
CA SER A 180 23.54 -6.83 10.92
C SER A 180 22.91 -7.13 9.56
N ASN A 181 22.53 -6.10 8.80
CA ASN A 181 21.76 -6.18 7.56
C ASN A 181 20.36 -6.80 7.73
N SER A 182 19.81 -6.74 8.93
CA SER A 182 18.53 -7.31 9.29
C SER A 182 17.48 -6.23 9.61
N TYR A 183 16.24 -6.53 9.32
CA TYR A 183 15.07 -5.85 9.85
C TYR A 183 14.67 -6.42 11.21
N PRO A 184 13.73 -5.79 11.93
CA PRO A 184 13.25 -6.32 13.21
C PRO A 184 12.79 -7.78 13.09
N ASN A 185 13.19 -8.64 14.03
CA ASN A 185 12.87 -10.08 14.02
C ASN A 185 11.37 -10.38 13.93
N GLY A 186 10.51 -9.49 14.39
CA GLY A 186 9.06 -9.62 14.26
C GLY A 186 8.52 -9.29 12.87
N ASP A 187 9.34 -8.69 11.99
CA ASP A 187 8.94 -8.30 10.63
C ASP A 187 10.15 -8.18 9.70
N ILE A 188 10.60 -9.31 9.18
CA ILE A 188 11.71 -9.39 8.21
C ILE A 188 11.24 -9.31 6.75
N GLY A 189 9.98 -8.94 6.53
CA GLY A 189 9.42 -8.73 5.20
C GLY A 189 9.26 -10.03 4.40
N LEU A 190 9.54 -9.99 3.10
CA LEU A 190 9.33 -11.12 2.19
C LEU A 190 10.13 -12.38 2.60
N ALA A 191 11.22 -12.23 3.34
CA ALA A 191 12.02 -13.37 3.83
C ALA A 191 11.22 -14.32 4.74
N GLU A 192 10.12 -13.88 5.36
CA GLU A 192 9.23 -14.74 6.15
C GLU A 192 8.55 -15.81 5.30
N ILE A 193 8.32 -15.52 4.02
CA ILE A 193 7.65 -16.42 3.07
C ILE A 193 8.66 -17.11 2.16
N SER A 194 9.61 -16.36 1.60
CA SER A 194 10.60 -16.88 0.65
C SER A 194 11.68 -17.72 1.32
N THR A 195 11.90 -17.54 2.62
CA THR A 195 13.03 -18.11 3.41
C THR A 195 14.42 -17.74 2.88
N LEU A 196 14.49 -16.81 1.93
CA LEU A 196 15.76 -16.38 1.32
C LEU A 196 16.33 -15.17 2.09
N PRO A 197 17.57 -15.23 2.62
CA PRO A 197 18.19 -14.14 3.36
C PRO A 197 18.23 -12.79 2.60
N LYS A 198 18.38 -12.85 1.27
CA LYS A 198 18.38 -11.66 0.40
C LYS A 198 17.05 -10.91 0.37
N ASP A 199 15.96 -11.55 0.80
CA ASP A 199 14.62 -10.95 0.83
C ASP A 199 14.29 -10.30 2.18
N ASN A 200 15.25 -10.28 3.12
CA ASN A 200 15.11 -9.59 4.40
C ASN A 200 14.89 -8.08 4.19
N GLY A 201 13.85 -7.55 4.81
CA GLY A 201 13.46 -6.14 4.71
C GLY A 201 12.83 -5.75 3.38
N ARG A 202 12.47 -6.72 2.54
CA ARG A 202 11.77 -6.43 1.28
C ARG A 202 10.28 -6.36 1.50
N PHE A 203 9.72 -5.21 1.11
CA PHE A 203 8.29 -4.93 1.12
C PHE A 203 7.82 -4.44 -0.23
N ARG A 204 6.55 -4.65 -0.51
CA ARG A 204 5.91 -4.19 -1.74
C ARG A 204 5.90 -2.65 -1.81
N ALA A 205 6.24 -2.10 -2.96
CA ALA A 205 6.02 -0.69 -3.24
C ALA A 205 4.51 -0.43 -3.37
N PRO A 206 3.87 0.32 -2.44
CA PRO A 206 2.45 0.62 -2.52
C PRO A 206 2.15 1.63 -3.62
N THR A 207 0.88 1.76 -4.03
CA THR A 207 0.45 2.87 -4.88
C THR A 207 0.67 4.20 -4.17
N LEU A 208 1.03 5.24 -4.93
CA LEU A 208 1.06 6.61 -4.42
C LEU A 208 -0.24 7.38 -4.70
N ARG A 209 -1.24 6.73 -5.28
CA ARG A 209 -2.56 7.34 -5.44
C ARG A 209 -3.15 7.71 -4.10
N ASN A 210 -3.63 8.95 -3.96
CA ASN A 210 -4.16 9.51 -2.71
C ASN A 210 -3.18 9.46 -1.53
N ILE A 211 -1.86 9.46 -1.80
CA ILE A 211 -0.83 9.28 -0.77
C ILE A 211 -0.90 10.36 0.32
N GLN A 212 -1.28 11.59 -0.01
CA GLN A 212 -1.47 12.69 0.93
C GLN A 212 -2.47 12.35 2.06
N SER A 213 -3.46 11.51 1.77
CA SER A 213 -4.54 11.14 2.69
C SER A 213 -4.32 9.82 3.42
N SER A 214 -3.16 9.16 3.24
CA SER A 214 -2.89 7.81 3.75
C SER A 214 -1.81 7.73 4.82
N ALA A 215 -1.47 8.85 5.45
CA ALA A 215 -0.55 8.86 6.60
C ALA A 215 -1.10 8.00 7.77
N PRO A 216 -0.21 7.39 8.58
CA PRO A 216 1.25 7.41 8.53
C PRO A 216 1.84 6.47 7.47
N TYR A 217 3.12 6.63 7.19
CA TYR A 217 3.82 5.99 6.06
C TYR A 217 4.76 4.87 6.49
N MET A 218 5.31 4.16 5.49
CA MET A 218 6.09 2.92 5.56
C MET A 218 5.23 1.70 5.94
N HIS A 219 5.82 0.52 5.80
CA HIS A 219 5.09 -0.73 6.09
C HIS A 219 4.68 -0.87 7.57
N ASP A 220 5.39 -0.19 8.44
CA ASP A 220 5.17 -0.21 9.90
C ASP A 220 4.53 1.08 10.45
N GLY A 221 4.14 2.02 9.58
CA GLY A 221 3.54 3.29 9.97
C GLY A 221 4.47 4.17 10.83
N SER A 222 5.79 4.00 10.71
CA SER A 222 6.76 4.69 11.59
C SER A 222 7.12 6.11 11.14
N VAL A 223 6.62 6.58 10.01
CA VAL A 223 6.92 7.90 9.44
C VAL A 223 5.63 8.71 9.32
N ALA A 224 5.60 9.89 9.92
CA ALA A 224 4.35 10.67 10.05
C ALA A 224 4.02 11.50 8.80
N THR A 225 5.03 11.99 8.07
CA THR A 225 4.83 12.96 6.99
C THR A 225 5.54 12.54 5.70
N LEU A 226 4.99 12.98 4.54
CA LEU A 226 5.66 12.79 3.24
C LEU A 226 7.01 13.49 3.18
N SER A 227 7.15 14.63 3.87
CA SER A 227 8.43 15.35 3.96
C SER A 227 9.51 14.46 4.59
N GLU A 228 9.20 13.76 5.69
CA GLU A 228 10.10 12.81 6.35
C GLU A 228 10.40 11.59 5.46
N VAL A 229 9.39 11.10 4.70
CA VAL A 229 9.61 10.03 3.72
C VAL A 229 10.66 10.44 2.69
N ILE A 230 10.55 11.65 2.13
CA ILE A 230 11.51 12.20 1.17
C ILE A 230 12.91 12.32 1.81
N ASP A 231 13.01 12.78 3.06
CA ASP A 231 14.29 12.87 3.78
C ASP A 231 14.97 11.52 3.96
N ILE A 232 14.21 10.46 4.28
CA ILE A 232 14.72 9.09 4.39
C ILE A 232 15.27 8.62 3.03
N TYR A 233 14.55 8.84 1.95
CA TYR A 233 15.04 8.48 0.61
C TYR A 233 16.25 9.32 0.19
N ALA A 234 16.24 10.64 0.47
CA ALA A 234 17.37 11.53 0.20
C ALA A 234 18.63 11.10 0.96
N ALA A 235 18.48 10.63 2.21
CA ALA A 235 19.58 10.08 2.99
C ALA A 235 20.05 8.69 2.52
N GLY A 236 19.29 8.04 1.62
CA GLY A 236 19.55 6.66 1.16
C GLY A 236 19.17 5.59 2.19
N GLY A 237 18.24 5.86 3.10
CA GLY A 237 17.77 5.01 4.17
C GLY A 237 17.67 5.75 5.50
N ARG A 238 17.22 5.08 6.56
CA ARG A 238 17.04 5.66 7.88
C ARG A 238 18.15 5.28 8.85
N ASN A 239 18.72 6.25 9.56
CA ASN A 239 19.56 6.00 10.73
C ASN A 239 18.67 5.98 11.98
N VAL A 240 18.61 4.86 12.67
CA VAL A 240 17.95 4.71 13.97
C VAL A 240 19.02 4.79 15.06
N GLU A 241 19.10 5.93 15.72
CA GLU A 241 20.22 6.22 16.65
C GLU A 241 20.11 5.48 17.98
N HIS A 242 18.87 5.19 18.44
CA HIS A 242 18.61 4.62 19.76
C HIS A 242 17.47 3.60 19.76
N GLY A 243 17.42 2.75 20.79
CA GLY A 243 16.35 1.80 21.04
C GLY A 243 16.60 0.41 20.44
N GLN A 244 15.59 -0.45 20.56
CA GLN A 244 15.72 -1.87 20.21
C GLN A 244 16.02 -2.14 18.73
N TYR A 245 15.76 -1.17 17.84
CA TYR A 245 16.00 -1.27 16.40
C TYR A 245 17.15 -0.38 15.94
N GLN A 246 18.04 0.01 16.87
CA GLN A 246 19.20 0.83 16.57
C GLN A 246 20.03 0.24 15.43
N GLY A 247 20.49 1.12 14.52
CA GLY A 247 21.34 0.76 13.40
C GLY A 247 21.15 1.69 12.21
N ASP A 248 22.10 1.67 11.29
CA ASP A 248 22.11 2.55 10.13
C ASP A 248 21.62 1.83 8.87
N GLY A 249 20.37 2.06 8.49
CA GLY A 249 19.73 1.50 7.30
C GLY A 249 20.37 1.97 5.99
N ARG A 250 21.06 3.13 6.01
CA ARG A 250 21.75 3.68 4.83
C ARG A 250 22.85 2.75 4.30
N VAL A 251 23.44 1.97 5.19
CA VAL A 251 24.52 1.02 4.85
C VAL A 251 24.06 -0.43 4.83
N ASN A 252 22.75 -0.72 4.89
CA ASN A 252 22.22 -2.07 4.74
C ASN A 252 22.55 -2.62 3.35
N VAL A 253 23.31 -3.69 3.26
CA VAL A 253 23.77 -4.27 1.98
C VAL A 253 22.66 -4.96 1.18
N LEU A 254 21.52 -5.28 1.82
CA LEU A 254 20.34 -5.86 1.17
C LEU A 254 19.40 -4.79 0.59
N LYS A 255 19.72 -3.52 0.80
CA LYS A 255 18.97 -2.37 0.32
C LYS A 255 18.90 -2.39 -1.22
N SER A 256 17.77 -1.94 -1.77
CA SER A 256 17.59 -1.80 -3.21
C SER A 256 18.67 -0.87 -3.79
N GLN A 257 19.22 -1.25 -4.94
CA GLN A 257 20.22 -0.46 -5.66
C GLN A 257 19.73 0.94 -6.07
N PHE A 258 18.40 1.14 -6.14
CA PHE A 258 17.79 2.43 -6.45
C PHE A 258 17.71 3.38 -5.24
N ILE A 259 18.01 2.91 -4.02
CA ILE A 259 18.00 3.72 -2.80
C ILE A 259 19.44 4.16 -2.46
N LYS A 260 20.00 5.01 -3.31
CA LYS A 260 21.39 5.48 -3.16
C LYS A 260 21.51 6.75 -2.34
N GLY A 261 20.39 7.44 -2.13
CA GLY A 261 20.35 8.80 -1.63
C GLY A 261 20.57 9.84 -2.75
N PHE A 262 20.15 11.07 -2.47
CA PHE A 262 20.26 12.20 -3.40
C PHE A 262 20.23 13.51 -2.63
N VAL A 263 20.65 14.59 -3.26
CA VAL A 263 20.58 15.94 -2.68
C VAL A 263 19.42 16.69 -3.33
N LEU A 264 18.60 17.34 -2.50
CA LEU A 264 17.55 18.28 -2.93
C LEU A 264 17.79 19.65 -2.32
N THR A 265 17.51 20.69 -3.07
CA THR A 265 17.28 22.01 -2.48
C THR A 265 15.93 22.05 -1.75
N ALA A 266 15.71 23.05 -0.92
CA ALA A 266 14.41 23.22 -0.24
C ALA A 266 13.27 23.43 -1.27
N GLU A 267 13.54 24.14 -2.38
CA GLU A 267 12.58 24.34 -3.46
C GLU A 267 12.27 23.01 -4.19
N GLU A 268 13.26 22.23 -4.56
CA GLU A 268 13.07 20.92 -5.21
C GLU A 268 12.26 19.95 -4.31
N LYS A 269 12.51 19.97 -3.01
CA LYS A 269 11.73 19.17 -2.04
C LYS A 269 10.27 19.60 -2.03
N GLN A 270 10.01 20.93 -2.03
CA GLN A 270 8.66 21.46 -2.11
C GLN A 270 7.99 21.10 -3.44
N ASP A 271 8.69 21.24 -4.56
CA ASP A 271 8.19 20.84 -5.88
C ASP A 271 7.77 19.36 -5.92
N LEU A 272 8.58 18.48 -5.31
CA LEU A 272 8.28 17.06 -5.22
C LEU A 272 7.03 16.80 -4.35
N LEU A 273 6.87 17.51 -3.24
CA LEU A 273 5.66 17.44 -2.40
C LEU A 273 4.42 17.92 -3.17
N GLU A 274 4.54 19.02 -3.91
CA GLU A 274 3.45 19.53 -4.75
C GLU A 274 3.05 18.50 -5.83
N PHE A 275 4.01 17.84 -6.45
CA PHE A 275 3.70 16.75 -7.38
C PHE A 275 2.95 15.61 -6.70
N LEU A 276 3.42 15.11 -5.55
CA LEU A 276 2.75 14.04 -4.81
C LEU A 276 1.32 14.42 -4.39
N ASN A 277 1.07 15.69 -4.08
CA ASN A 277 -0.26 16.22 -3.79
C ASN A 277 -1.21 16.11 -5.00
N THR A 278 -0.69 16.27 -6.24
CA THR A 278 -1.52 16.13 -7.45
C THR A 278 -2.06 14.72 -7.69
N LEU A 279 -1.56 13.71 -6.99
CA LEU A 279 -2.05 12.33 -7.05
C LEU A 279 -3.31 12.09 -6.20
N THR A 280 -3.84 13.13 -5.57
CA THR A 280 -5.05 13.08 -4.74
C THR A 280 -6.29 13.32 -5.61
N ASP A 281 -7.20 12.37 -5.59
CA ASP A 281 -8.49 12.42 -6.28
C ASP A 281 -9.58 12.81 -5.27
N GLU A 282 -9.82 14.10 -5.17
CA GLU A 282 -10.78 14.67 -4.19
C GLU A 282 -12.21 14.19 -4.45
N GLU A 283 -12.60 13.99 -5.70
CA GLU A 283 -13.93 13.47 -6.04
C GLU A 283 -14.11 12.06 -5.48
N PHE A 284 -13.11 11.19 -5.68
CA PHE A 284 -13.11 9.84 -5.12
C PHE A 284 -13.20 9.85 -3.59
N LEU A 285 -12.43 10.72 -2.92
CA LEU A 285 -12.35 10.80 -1.46
C LEU A 285 -13.63 11.33 -0.82
N THR A 286 -14.40 12.16 -1.53
CA THR A 286 -15.58 12.86 -1.01
C THR A 286 -16.91 12.30 -1.49
N THR A 287 -16.91 11.42 -2.50
CA THR A 287 -18.14 10.87 -3.07
C THR A 287 -18.99 10.11 -2.05
N GLU A 288 -20.30 10.34 -2.07
CA GLU A 288 -21.25 9.63 -1.19
C GLU A 288 -21.34 8.13 -1.52
N LYS A 289 -21.04 7.74 -2.76
CA LYS A 289 -21.03 6.34 -3.19
C LYS A 289 -20.14 5.46 -2.32
N HIS A 290 -19.12 6.02 -1.69
CA HIS A 290 -18.15 5.31 -0.86
C HIS A 290 -18.32 5.59 0.64
N ARG A 291 -19.36 6.36 1.03
CA ARG A 291 -19.72 6.53 2.45
C ARG A 291 -20.59 5.35 2.87
N LEU A 292 -20.18 4.69 3.94
CA LEU A 292 -20.96 3.65 4.61
C LEU A 292 -21.97 4.29 5.57
#